data_99c5fc4519ece72d4f7155afa6bd0fdf
#
_entry.id   99c5fc4519ece72d4f7155afa6bd0fdf
#
_cell.length_a   1.000
_cell.length_b   1.000
_cell.length_c   1.000
_cell.angle_alpha   90.00
_cell.angle_beta   90.00
_cell.angle_gamma   90.00
#
_symmetry.space_group_name_H-M   'P 1'
#
loop_
_entity.id
_entity.type
_entity.pdbx_description
1 polymer ?
#
loop_
_entity_poly.entity_id
_entity_poly.type
_entity_poly.pdbx_seq_one_letter_code
_entity_poly.pdbx_strand_id
1 'polypeptide(L)'
;MLRISKLTDYATVLLAALSAQPQALHSASGLADRTGIGAATVSKLLKELHRAGLVSSTRGARGGYQLARPPAHISAAEIIDAVEGPVALTECAIHGGHCELEPTCGVGLSWQRVSRALRSALEGLSLADLMDHDARVRAPNLRAALDAGWQPLTRV
;
A
#
# COMPACT_ATOMS: atom_id res chain seq x y z
N MET A 1 -7.10 0.07 -17.12
CA MET A 1 -7.27 1.28 -16.27
C MET A 1 -6.70 0.95 -14.90
N LEU A 2 -5.65 1.65 -14.48
CA LEU A 2 -5.07 1.52 -13.15
C LEU A 2 -6.11 1.99 -12.11
N ARG A 3 -6.48 1.11 -11.20
CA ARG A 3 -7.49 1.39 -10.19
C ARG A 3 -7.13 0.66 -8.91
N ILE A 4 -7.04 1.39 -7.81
CA ILE A 4 -6.92 0.83 -6.47
C ILE A 4 -8.24 0.13 -6.13
N SER A 5 -8.18 -1.05 -5.55
CA SER A 5 -9.38 -1.80 -5.19
C SER A 5 -10.12 -1.14 -4.04
N LYS A 6 -11.41 -1.41 -3.94
CA LYS A 6 -12.23 -0.96 -2.82
C LYS A 6 -11.73 -1.51 -1.46
N LEU A 7 -11.06 -2.66 -1.47
CA LEU A 7 -10.50 -3.24 -0.25
C LEU A 7 -9.28 -2.46 0.23
N THR A 8 -8.42 -2.00 -0.67
CA THR A 8 -7.27 -1.15 -0.33
C THR A 8 -7.73 0.22 0.20
N ASP A 9 -8.77 0.82 -0.42
CA ASP A 9 -9.39 2.04 0.08
C ASP A 9 -9.90 1.83 1.52
N TYR A 10 -10.65 0.76 1.78
CA TYR A 10 -11.12 0.41 3.12
C TYR A 10 -9.99 0.13 4.11
N ALA A 11 -8.90 -0.51 3.69
CA ALA A 11 -7.72 -0.72 4.53
C ALA A 11 -7.09 0.61 4.95
N THR A 12 -7.00 1.57 4.02
CA THR A 12 -6.51 2.92 4.30
C THR A 12 -7.40 3.64 5.31
N VAL A 13 -8.72 3.56 5.16
CA VAL A 13 -9.70 4.12 6.11
C VAL A 13 -9.54 3.49 7.51
N LEU A 14 -9.34 2.17 7.59
CA LEU A 14 -9.13 1.48 8.87
C LEU A 14 -7.84 1.92 9.55
N LEU A 15 -6.74 2.03 8.81
CA LEU A 15 -5.46 2.51 9.32
C LEU A 15 -5.55 3.97 9.80
N ALA A 16 -6.26 4.82 9.07
CA ALA A 16 -6.55 6.19 9.46
C ALA A 16 -7.38 6.24 10.76
N ALA A 17 -8.40 5.39 10.89
CA ALA A 17 -9.20 5.29 12.11
C ALA A 17 -8.38 4.82 13.32
N LEU A 18 -7.42 3.90 13.13
CA LEU A 18 -6.48 3.46 14.17
C LEU A 18 -5.52 4.59 14.58
N SER A 19 -5.07 5.39 13.64
CA SER A 19 -4.11 6.47 13.88
C SER A 19 -4.69 7.64 14.68
N ALA A 20 -6.01 7.80 14.71
CA ALA A 20 -6.68 8.84 15.51
C ALA A 20 -6.42 8.69 17.03
N GLN A 21 -6.17 7.47 17.49
CA GLN A 21 -5.81 7.17 18.88
C GLN A 21 -4.72 6.07 18.88
N PRO A 22 -3.45 6.42 18.58
CA PRO A 22 -2.40 5.44 18.30
C PRO A 22 -2.07 4.51 19.46
N GLN A 23 -2.33 4.94 20.70
CA GLN A 23 -2.07 4.17 21.93
C GLN A 23 -3.26 3.33 22.39
N ALA A 24 -4.43 3.50 21.77
CA ALA A 24 -5.62 2.75 22.15
C ALA A 24 -5.73 1.44 21.38
N LEU A 25 -6.21 0.40 22.07
CA LEU A 25 -6.62 -0.85 21.42
C LEU A 25 -8.07 -0.72 20.93
N HIS A 26 -8.29 -1.00 19.68
CA HIS A 26 -9.59 -0.89 19.02
C HIS A 26 -10.13 -2.28 18.69
N SER A 27 -11.35 -2.59 19.09
CA SER A 27 -12.03 -3.83 18.66
C SER A 27 -12.40 -3.75 17.18
N ALA A 28 -12.48 -4.91 16.51
CA ALA A 28 -12.93 -4.98 15.12
C ALA A 28 -14.38 -4.46 14.96
N SER A 29 -15.26 -4.72 15.94
CA SER A 29 -16.62 -4.19 15.94
C SER A 29 -16.64 -2.67 16.08
N GLY A 30 -15.87 -2.10 17.03
CA GLY A 30 -15.79 -0.67 17.20
C GLY A 30 -15.23 0.06 15.97
N LEU A 31 -14.30 -0.57 15.24
CA LEU A 31 -13.80 -0.04 13.96
C LEU A 31 -14.88 -0.12 12.87
N ALA A 32 -15.65 -1.21 12.81
CA ALA A 32 -16.76 -1.35 11.87
C ALA A 32 -17.82 -0.26 12.09
N ASP A 33 -18.20 -0.03 13.34
CA ASP A 33 -19.20 1.00 13.72
C ASP A 33 -18.70 2.42 13.37
N ARG A 34 -17.43 2.71 13.64
CA ARG A 34 -16.82 4.04 13.36
C ARG A 34 -16.63 4.33 11.88
N THR A 35 -16.31 3.32 11.09
CA THR A 35 -15.97 3.49 9.68
C THR A 35 -17.15 3.23 8.74
N GLY A 36 -18.21 2.58 9.23
CA GLY A 36 -19.33 2.13 8.40
C GLY A 36 -18.98 0.96 7.48
N ILE A 37 -17.80 0.34 7.65
CA ILE A 37 -17.37 -0.82 6.85
C ILE A 37 -17.94 -2.09 7.50
N GLY A 38 -18.50 -2.99 6.70
CA GLY A 38 -19.08 -4.23 7.20
C GLY A 38 -18.11 -5.05 8.05
N ALA A 39 -18.55 -5.56 9.21
CA ALA A 39 -17.72 -6.22 10.21
C ALA A 39 -16.89 -7.40 9.66
N ALA A 40 -17.44 -8.17 8.71
CA ALA A 40 -16.71 -9.26 8.06
C ALA A 40 -15.52 -8.74 7.25
N THR A 41 -15.70 -7.62 6.52
CA THR A 41 -14.64 -6.96 5.75
C THR A 41 -13.57 -6.39 6.67
N VAL A 42 -13.97 -5.70 7.74
CA VAL A 42 -13.05 -5.18 8.77
C VAL A 42 -12.21 -6.30 9.35
N SER A 43 -12.82 -7.41 9.76
CA SER A 43 -12.13 -8.56 10.33
C SER A 43 -11.13 -9.19 9.35
N LYS A 44 -11.49 -9.28 8.06
CA LYS A 44 -10.60 -9.77 7.01
C LYS A 44 -9.40 -8.84 6.84
N LEU A 45 -9.65 -7.55 6.63
CA LEU A 45 -8.60 -6.55 6.40
C LEU A 45 -7.65 -6.43 7.58
N LEU A 46 -8.15 -6.43 8.82
CA LEU A 46 -7.29 -6.39 10.01
C LEU A 46 -6.35 -7.60 10.09
N LYS A 47 -6.77 -8.79 9.64
CA LYS A 47 -5.90 -9.97 9.56
C LYS A 47 -4.82 -9.81 8.49
N GLU A 48 -5.16 -9.25 7.33
CA GLU A 48 -4.21 -9.00 6.24
C GLU A 48 -3.19 -7.94 6.66
N LEU A 49 -3.64 -6.82 7.21
CA LEU A 49 -2.80 -5.75 7.73
C LEU A 49 -1.89 -6.22 8.89
N HIS A 50 -2.40 -7.12 9.74
CA HIS A 50 -1.59 -7.72 10.81
C HIS A 50 -0.50 -8.64 10.26
N ARG A 51 -0.82 -9.48 9.25
CA ARG A 51 0.18 -10.31 8.57
C ARG A 51 1.28 -9.49 7.91
N ALA A 52 0.91 -8.34 7.34
CA ALA A 52 1.85 -7.40 6.72
C ALA A 52 2.65 -6.56 7.74
N GLY A 53 2.39 -6.70 9.05
CA GLY A 53 3.08 -5.93 10.08
C GLY A 53 2.70 -4.44 10.16
N LEU A 54 1.57 -4.05 9.56
CA LEU A 54 1.04 -2.68 9.62
C LEU A 54 0.20 -2.44 10.88
N VAL A 55 -0.38 -3.51 11.41
CA VAL A 55 -1.23 -3.51 12.60
C VAL A 55 -0.72 -4.57 13.57
N SER A 56 -0.68 -4.26 14.83
CA SER A 56 -0.48 -5.22 15.92
C SER A 56 -1.80 -5.60 16.56
N SER A 57 -1.87 -6.82 17.13
CA SER A 57 -3.06 -7.32 17.82
C SER A 57 -2.72 -7.85 19.20
N THR A 58 -3.58 -7.54 20.18
CA THR A 58 -3.52 -8.07 21.54
C THR A 58 -4.77 -8.91 21.81
N ARG A 59 -4.59 -10.13 22.34
CA ARG A 59 -5.70 -11.04 22.67
C ARG A 59 -6.27 -10.75 24.07
N GLY A 60 -7.52 -11.13 24.29
CA GLY A 60 -8.19 -11.08 25.58
C GLY A 60 -9.37 -10.11 25.62
N ALA A 61 -10.06 -10.01 26.76
CA ALA A 61 -11.26 -9.19 26.94
C ALA A 61 -10.96 -7.67 26.78
N ARG A 62 -9.73 -7.26 27.02
CA ARG A 62 -9.23 -5.89 26.79
C ARG A 62 -8.30 -5.84 25.57
N GLY A 63 -8.36 -6.83 24.69
CA GLY A 63 -7.58 -6.89 23.48
C GLY A 63 -8.14 -6.03 22.36
N GLY A 64 -7.41 -5.99 21.24
CA GLY A 64 -7.81 -5.22 20.07
C GLY A 64 -6.64 -5.04 19.10
N TYR A 65 -6.80 -4.09 18.23
CA TYR A 65 -5.86 -3.74 17.19
C TYR A 65 -5.36 -2.31 17.38
N GLN A 66 -4.09 -2.08 17.06
CA GLN A 66 -3.48 -0.76 17.00
C GLN A 66 -2.46 -0.72 15.86
N LEU A 67 -2.02 0.46 15.45
CA LEU A 67 -0.92 0.57 14.49
C LEU A 67 0.35 -0.06 15.07
N ALA A 68 1.09 -0.79 14.24
CA ALA A 68 2.38 -1.39 14.63
C ALA A 68 3.50 -0.35 14.70
N ARG A 69 3.32 0.78 14.00
CA ARG A 69 4.30 1.90 13.91
C ARG A 69 3.58 3.20 13.56
N PRO A 70 4.26 4.37 13.73
CA PRO A 70 3.67 5.68 13.43
C PRO A 70 3.17 5.78 11.98
N PRO A 71 2.07 6.52 11.71
CA PRO A 71 1.51 6.71 10.37
C PRO A 71 2.52 7.24 9.33
N ALA A 72 3.46 8.09 9.77
CA ALA A 72 4.52 8.62 8.91
C ALA A 72 5.52 7.55 8.43
N HIS A 73 5.51 6.37 9.03
CA HIS A 73 6.38 5.24 8.68
C HIS A 73 5.62 4.07 8.02
N ILE A 74 4.40 4.29 7.59
CA ILE A 74 3.60 3.35 6.81
C ILE A 74 3.40 3.98 5.44
N SER A 75 3.94 3.38 4.39
CA SER A 75 3.80 3.89 3.02
C SER A 75 2.53 3.41 2.33
N ALA A 76 2.08 4.17 1.33
CA ALA A 76 0.97 3.77 0.46
C ALA A 76 1.28 2.46 -0.27
N ALA A 77 2.53 2.22 -0.66
CA ALA A 77 2.96 0.96 -1.28
C ALA A 77 2.72 -0.22 -0.35
N GLU A 78 3.09 -0.13 0.93
CA GLU A 78 2.89 -1.21 1.90
C GLU A 78 1.41 -1.51 2.17
N ILE A 79 0.55 -0.49 2.14
CA ILE A 79 -0.90 -0.67 2.29
C ILE A 79 -1.46 -1.47 1.10
N ILE A 80 -1.04 -1.13 -0.13
CA ILE A 80 -1.44 -1.84 -1.34
C ILE A 80 -0.90 -3.27 -1.32
N ASP A 81 0.38 -3.45 -1.03
CA ASP A 81 1.03 -4.77 -0.95
C ASP A 81 0.33 -5.69 0.06
N ALA A 82 -0.15 -5.16 1.18
CA ALA A 82 -0.84 -5.93 2.20
C ALA A 82 -2.18 -6.52 1.74
N VAL A 83 -2.87 -5.86 0.81
CA VAL A 83 -4.25 -6.19 0.40
C VAL A 83 -4.30 -6.83 -0.99
N GLU A 84 -3.51 -6.32 -1.92
CA GLU A 84 -3.54 -6.71 -3.34
C GLU A 84 -2.30 -7.50 -3.76
N GLY A 85 -1.27 -7.50 -2.92
CA GLY A 85 0.04 -8.02 -3.28
C GLY A 85 0.94 -6.94 -3.92
N PRO A 86 2.15 -7.33 -4.37
CA PRO A 86 3.18 -6.40 -4.82
C PRO A 86 2.70 -5.46 -5.92
N VAL A 87 2.94 -4.16 -5.73
CA VAL A 87 2.61 -3.14 -6.75
C VAL A 87 3.45 -3.41 -8.01
N ALA A 88 2.79 -3.87 -9.05
CA ALA A 88 3.37 -4.07 -10.38
C ALA A 88 2.32 -3.89 -11.48
N LEU A 89 2.74 -3.40 -12.64
CA LEU A 89 1.85 -3.18 -13.78
C LEU A 89 1.76 -4.39 -14.71
N THR A 90 2.76 -5.27 -14.66
CA THR A 90 2.87 -6.48 -15.51
C THR A 90 3.45 -7.61 -14.68
N GLU A 91 3.16 -8.85 -15.08
CA GLU A 91 3.68 -10.04 -14.38
C GLU A 91 5.21 -10.10 -14.36
N CYS A 92 5.87 -9.67 -15.43
CA CYS A 92 7.34 -9.59 -15.48
C CYS A 92 7.95 -8.52 -14.56
N ALA A 93 7.13 -7.64 -13.98
CA ALA A 93 7.57 -6.66 -12.99
C ALA A 93 7.38 -7.13 -11.53
N ILE A 94 6.72 -8.26 -11.32
CA ILE A 94 6.58 -8.91 -10.01
C ILE A 94 7.83 -9.76 -9.76
N HIS A 95 8.46 -9.64 -8.60
CA HIS A 95 9.59 -10.48 -8.23
C HIS A 95 9.15 -11.96 -8.17
N GLY A 96 9.72 -12.81 -9.03
CA GLY A 96 9.31 -14.21 -9.17
C GLY A 96 8.05 -14.42 -10.04
N GLY A 97 7.57 -13.40 -10.75
CA GLY A 97 6.51 -13.53 -11.76
C GLY A 97 6.99 -14.37 -12.95
N HIS A 98 6.13 -15.23 -13.45
CA HIS A 98 6.40 -16.05 -14.63
C HIS A 98 5.71 -15.45 -15.85
N CYS A 99 6.44 -14.65 -16.62
CA CYS A 99 5.98 -14.21 -17.93
C CYS A 99 6.58 -15.15 -19.00
N GLU A 100 5.77 -15.94 -19.66
CA GLU A 100 6.21 -16.88 -20.71
C GLU A 100 6.91 -16.18 -21.89
N LEU A 101 6.59 -14.92 -22.12
CA LEU A 101 7.16 -14.12 -23.20
C LEU A 101 8.42 -13.36 -22.79
N GLU A 102 8.83 -13.41 -21.53
CA GLU A 102 9.97 -12.62 -21.03
C GLU A 102 11.25 -12.80 -21.84
N PRO A 103 11.65 -14.03 -22.29
CA PRO A 103 12.88 -14.24 -23.05
C PRO A 103 12.89 -13.56 -24.42
N THR A 104 11.72 -13.28 -25.00
CA THR A 104 11.55 -12.69 -26.34
C THR A 104 10.90 -11.32 -26.34
N CYS A 105 10.54 -10.83 -25.16
CA CYS A 105 9.77 -9.61 -24.99
C CYS A 105 10.64 -8.35 -25.14
N GLY A 106 10.48 -7.62 -26.24
CA GLY A 106 11.19 -6.36 -26.49
C GLY A 106 10.76 -5.17 -25.61
N VAL A 107 9.67 -5.29 -24.83
CA VAL A 107 9.09 -4.20 -24.01
C VAL A 107 9.10 -4.48 -22.51
N GLY A 108 9.49 -5.67 -22.06
CA GLY A 108 9.43 -6.10 -20.67
C GLY A 108 10.24 -5.19 -19.74
N LEU A 109 11.47 -4.85 -20.10
CA LEU A 109 12.33 -3.94 -19.34
C LEU A 109 11.70 -2.55 -19.17
N SER A 110 11.00 -2.05 -20.19
CA SER A 110 10.32 -0.75 -20.13
C SER A 110 9.18 -0.78 -19.10
N TRP A 111 8.38 -1.83 -19.09
CA TRP A 111 7.30 -2.01 -18.11
C TRP A 111 7.80 -2.23 -16.70
N GLN A 112 8.90 -2.95 -16.50
CA GLN A 112 9.55 -3.08 -15.20
C GLN A 112 10.04 -1.74 -14.66
N ARG A 113 10.53 -0.85 -15.53
CA ARG A 113 10.97 0.50 -15.14
C ARG A 113 9.78 1.36 -14.71
N VAL A 114 8.68 1.33 -15.46
CA VAL A 114 7.45 2.05 -15.11
C VAL A 114 6.90 1.54 -13.78
N SER A 115 6.86 0.22 -13.57
CA SER A 115 6.40 -0.38 -12.31
C SER A 115 7.26 0.06 -11.12
N ARG A 116 8.58 0.07 -11.27
CA ARG A 116 9.51 0.56 -10.22
C ARG A 116 9.30 2.03 -9.90
N ALA A 117 9.12 2.88 -10.92
CA ALA A 117 8.86 4.30 -10.71
C ALA A 117 7.53 4.55 -9.97
N LEU A 118 6.48 3.80 -10.34
CA LEU A 118 5.19 3.85 -9.64
C LEU A 118 5.34 3.40 -8.18
N ARG A 119 6.03 2.28 -7.95
CA ARG A 119 6.30 1.78 -6.59
C ARG A 119 7.06 2.80 -5.76
N SER A 120 8.13 3.37 -6.29
CA SER A 120 8.93 4.40 -5.59
C SER A 120 8.10 5.64 -5.24
N ALA A 121 7.19 6.06 -6.14
CA ALA A 121 6.27 7.16 -5.85
C ALA A 121 5.32 6.83 -4.69
N LEU A 122 4.80 5.60 -4.63
CA LEU A 122 3.92 5.14 -3.55
C LEU A 122 4.68 4.90 -2.23
N GLU A 123 5.94 4.50 -2.28
CA GLU A 123 6.83 4.40 -1.11
C GLU A 123 7.13 5.78 -0.50
N GLY A 124 7.17 6.82 -1.34
CA GLY A 124 7.37 8.21 -0.91
C GLY A 124 6.13 8.87 -0.29
N LEU A 125 4.97 8.22 -0.31
CA LEU A 125 3.72 8.70 0.30
C LEU A 125 3.42 7.89 1.56
N SER A 126 3.36 8.57 2.71
CA SER A 126 2.99 7.94 3.98
C SER A 126 1.48 7.95 4.23
N LEU A 127 1.03 7.11 5.17
CA LEU A 127 -0.34 7.16 5.69
C LEU A 127 -0.65 8.54 6.30
N ALA A 128 0.33 9.19 6.92
CA ALA A 128 0.17 10.55 7.44
C ALA A 128 -0.12 11.55 6.30
N ASP A 129 0.59 11.44 5.17
CA ASP A 129 0.35 12.29 4.00
C ASP A 129 -1.03 12.04 3.39
N LEU A 130 -1.49 10.76 3.35
CA LEU A 130 -2.82 10.40 2.85
C LEU A 130 -3.96 10.93 3.75
N MET A 131 -3.69 11.13 5.04
CA MET A 131 -4.67 11.65 6.00
C MET A 131 -4.70 13.17 6.08
N ASP A 132 -3.67 13.84 5.58
CA ASP A 132 -3.57 15.29 5.62
C ASP A 132 -4.46 15.91 4.54
N HIS A 133 -5.65 16.38 4.96
CA HIS A 133 -6.63 17.03 4.08
C HIS A 133 -6.17 18.41 3.57
N ASP A 134 -5.20 19.03 4.25
CA ASP A 134 -4.65 20.34 3.87
C ASP A 134 -3.31 20.23 3.13
N ALA A 135 -2.70 19.05 3.11
CA ALA A 135 -1.51 18.81 2.32
C ALA A 135 -1.90 19.03 0.84
N ARG A 136 -1.53 20.17 0.31
CA ARG A 136 -1.28 20.27 -1.13
C ARG A 136 -0.30 19.16 -1.43
N VAL A 137 -0.83 18.01 -1.88
CA VAL A 137 -0.07 16.83 -2.20
C VAL A 137 1.19 17.32 -2.91
N ARG A 138 2.33 17.26 -2.23
CA ARG A 138 3.61 17.30 -2.90
C ARG A 138 3.57 16.08 -3.80
N ALA A 139 3.09 16.30 -5.01
CA ALA A 139 3.04 15.25 -6.01
C ALA A 139 4.44 14.65 -6.01
N PRO A 140 4.58 13.35 -5.71
CA PRO A 140 5.87 12.70 -5.78
C PRO A 140 6.44 13.09 -7.13
N ASN A 141 7.68 13.54 -7.18
CA ASN A 141 8.27 13.99 -8.44
C ASN A 141 8.49 12.77 -9.32
N LEU A 142 7.39 12.31 -9.94
CA LEU A 142 7.36 11.16 -10.82
C LEU A 142 8.41 11.30 -11.93
N ARG A 143 8.66 12.54 -12.34
CA ARG A 143 9.71 12.86 -13.32
C ARG A 143 11.10 12.53 -12.75
N ALA A 144 11.42 12.94 -11.52
CA ALA A 144 12.69 12.60 -10.89
C ALA A 144 12.83 11.09 -10.66
N ALA A 145 11.75 10.39 -10.31
CA ALA A 145 11.74 8.93 -10.17
C ALA A 145 11.93 8.23 -11.52
N LEU A 146 11.38 8.75 -12.60
CA LEU A 146 11.59 8.27 -13.97
C LEU A 146 13.02 8.58 -14.44
N ASP A 147 13.53 9.77 -14.16
CA ASP A 147 14.88 10.21 -14.57
C ASP A 147 15.98 9.43 -13.82
N ALA A 148 15.78 9.12 -12.53
CA ALA A 148 16.68 8.28 -11.76
C ALA A 148 16.79 6.83 -12.28
N GLY A 149 15.76 6.35 -13.00
CA GLY A 149 15.72 5.04 -13.67
C GLY A 149 16.01 5.08 -15.16
N TRP A 150 16.16 6.27 -15.75
CA TRP A 150 16.38 6.43 -17.19
C TRP A 150 17.85 6.28 -17.55
N GLN A 151 18.25 5.13 -18.09
CA GLN A 151 19.44 5.01 -18.92
C GLN A 151 18.96 4.81 -20.36
N PRO A 152 19.37 5.67 -21.31
CA PRO A 152 19.04 5.47 -22.71
C PRO A 152 19.65 4.13 -23.16
N LEU A 153 18.83 3.32 -23.82
CA LEU A 153 19.33 2.13 -24.50
C LEU A 153 20.30 2.60 -25.58
N THR A 154 21.59 2.39 -25.35
CA THR A 154 22.56 2.43 -26.44
C THR A 154 22.16 1.34 -27.41
N ARG A 155 21.75 1.77 -28.61
CA ARG A 155 21.50 0.86 -29.73
C ARG A 155 22.78 0.06 -29.98
N VAL A 156 22.66 -1.28 -29.88
CA VAL A 156 23.61 -2.22 -30.51
C VAL A 156 23.14 -2.45 -31.91
#